data_ff97456846cf3d6eca495bd04a9b2d77
#
_entry.id   ff97456846cf3d6eca495bd04a9b2d77
#
_cell.length_a   1.000
_cell.length_b   1.000
_cell.length_c   1.000
_cell.angle_alpha   90.00
_cell.angle_beta   90.00
_cell.angle_gamma   90.00
#
_symmetry.space_group_name_H-M   'P 1'
#
loop_
_entity.id
_entity.type
_entity.pdbx_description
1 polymer ?
#
loop_
_entity_poly.entity_id
_entity_poly.type
_entity_poly.pdbx_seq_one_letter_code
_entity_poly.pdbx_strand_id
1 'polypeptide(L)'
;MDKIIKKLFGTLTQKPWEKDQVTIDNYHQGKTFEITTQKSAVIIIFGIATVLFSLIFTGYIYSIPPNQDTNYLLKPNLLWVNTLILFFVAYYFNRINKNLEKKETSKIKKDIILVGGLSYLFLFGQLLFWVQQIKSGNSISTNTYFSSFYVFTALHGVHLLGGLFFWGRVASRVLKLHHSKIIEEHKNIAALSWYWTFLLIVWLTFFLMIYVFNDAFIEWCKSLI
;
A
#
# COMPACT_ATOMS: atom_id res chain seq x y z
N MET A 1 51.08 -3.22 8.76
CA MET A 1 50.16 -2.24 9.40
C MET A 1 50.01 -0.99 8.54
N ASP A 2 51.05 -0.46 7.93
CA ASP A 2 51.00 0.77 7.11
C ASP A 2 50.16 0.72 5.82
N LYS A 3 50.08 -0.45 5.15
CA LYS A 3 49.25 -0.59 3.94
C LYS A 3 47.75 -0.49 4.22
N ILE A 4 47.27 -0.98 5.36
CA ILE A 4 45.86 -0.94 5.76
C ILE A 4 45.48 0.48 6.14
N ILE A 5 46.34 1.15 6.89
CA ILE A 5 46.12 2.55 7.34
C ILE A 5 46.13 3.49 6.13
N LYS A 6 47.05 3.33 5.17
CA LYS A 6 47.06 4.11 3.92
C LYS A 6 45.82 3.86 3.05
N LYS A 7 45.32 2.63 2.99
CA LYS A 7 44.08 2.29 2.25
C LYS A 7 42.85 2.91 2.91
N LEU A 8 42.76 2.85 4.24
CA LEU A 8 41.69 3.49 5.01
C LEU A 8 41.70 5.02 4.89
N PHE A 9 42.88 5.64 5.00
CA PHE A 9 43.04 7.09 4.82
C PHE A 9 42.69 7.51 3.39
N GLY A 10 43.12 6.76 2.38
CA GLY A 10 42.75 6.98 0.98
C GLY A 10 41.25 6.94 0.74
N THR A 11 40.56 5.99 1.38
CA THR A 11 39.09 5.86 1.24
C THR A 11 38.32 6.99 1.96
N LEU A 12 38.87 7.45 3.11
CA LEU A 12 38.24 8.53 3.89
C LEU A 12 38.49 9.93 3.31
N THR A 13 39.56 10.11 2.50
CA THR A 13 39.89 11.36 1.82
C THR A 13 39.41 11.45 0.38
N GLN A 14 38.75 10.41 -0.13
CA GLN A 14 38.11 10.44 -1.45
C GLN A 14 37.03 11.51 -1.48
N LYS A 15 37.04 12.34 -2.51
CA LYS A 15 36.04 13.36 -2.75
C LYS A 15 35.02 12.85 -3.77
N PRO A 16 33.77 12.57 -3.36
CA PRO A 16 32.76 11.96 -4.24
C PRO A 16 32.44 12.77 -5.51
N TRP A 17 32.82 14.05 -5.53
CA TRP A 17 32.58 14.98 -6.65
C TRP A 17 33.75 15.08 -7.64
N GLU A 18 34.88 14.40 -7.41
CA GLU A 18 35.98 14.36 -8.39
C GLU A 18 35.61 13.46 -9.57
N LYS A 19 35.93 13.90 -10.79
CA LYS A 19 35.54 13.19 -12.03
C LYS A 19 36.00 11.72 -12.07
N ASP A 20 37.19 11.45 -11.54
CA ASP A 20 37.74 10.10 -11.48
C ASP A 20 36.97 9.21 -10.49
N GLN A 21 36.52 9.79 -9.36
CA GLN A 21 35.72 9.07 -8.40
C GLN A 21 34.31 8.80 -8.92
N VAL A 22 33.70 9.77 -9.62
CA VAL A 22 32.41 9.59 -10.28
C VAL A 22 32.43 8.45 -11.31
N THR A 23 33.54 8.27 -12.03
CA THR A 23 33.69 7.14 -12.98
C THR A 23 33.83 5.81 -12.25
N ILE A 24 34.49 5.77 -11.11
CA ILE A 24 34.65 4.57 -10.28
C ILE A 24 33.32 4.22 -9.61
N ASP A 25 32.64 5.19 -9.02
CA ASP A 25 31.35 5.01 -8.34
C ASP A 25 30.22 4.64 -9.34
N ASN A 26 30.30 5.15 -10.58
CA ASN A 26 29.37 4.81 -11.66
C ASN A 26 29.84 3.64 -12.54
N TYR A 27 30.81 2.84 -12.07
CA TYR A 27 31.30 1.66 -12.81
C TYR A 27 30.16 0.76 -13.29
N HIS A 28 29.09 0.66 -12.51
CA HIS A 28 27.87 -0.07 -12.89
C HIS A 28 26.84 0.77 -13.66
N GLN A 29 27.17 2.02 -14.04
CA GLN A 29 26.27 2.94 -14.77
C GLN A 29 24.85 3.04 -14.19
N GLY A 30 24.76 3.10 -12.86
CA GLY A 30 23.48 3.13 -12.15
C GLY A 30 22.73 1.80 -12.11
N LYS A 31 23.33 0.72 -12.61
CA LYS A 31 22.73 -0.64 -12.61
C LYS A 31 22.96 -1.43 -11.33
N THR A 32 23.49 -0.81 -10.28
CA THR A 32 23.75 -1.46 -8.98
C THR A 32 22.49 -2.08 -8.36
N PHE A 33 21.33 -1.50 -8.67
CA PHE A 33 20.03 -2.10 -8.43
C PHE A 33 19.30 -2.12 -9.78
N GLU A 34 18.97 -3.28 -10.33
CA GLU A 34 18.13 -3.42 -11.54
C GLU A 34 16.68 -2.94 -11.28
N ILE A 35 16.54 -1.77 -10.67
CA ILE A 35 15.25 -1.18 -10.31
C ILE A 35 14.87 -0.20 -11.42
N THR A 36 13.72 -0.44 -12.05
CA THR A 36 13.17 0.50 -13.03
C THR A 36 12.74 1.79 -12.35
N THR A 37 12.81 2.93 -13.06
CA THR A 37 12.37 4.25 -12.54
C THR A 37 10.98 4.21 -11.93
N GLN A 38 10.05 3.43 -12.51
CA GLN A 38 8.71 3.24 -11.98
C GLN A 38 8.71 2.53 -10.62
N LYS A 39 9.53 1.50 -10.46
CA LYS A 39 9.67 0.79 -9.17
C LYS A 39 10.30 1.69 -8.11
N SER A 40 11.33 2.46 -8.46
CA SER A 40 11.97 3.41 -7.53
C SER A 40 10.98 4.44 -7.02
N ALA A 41 10.16 5.03 -7.90
CA ALA A 41 9.13 5.97 -7.50
C ALA A 41 8.10 5.34 -6.54
N VAL A 42 7.66 4.11 -6.81
CA VAL A 42 6.72 3.39 -5.94
C VAL A 42 7.33 3.09 -4.57
N ILE A 43 8.61 2.70 -4.50
CA ILE A 43 9.31 2.44 -3.22
C ILE A 43 9.40 3.71 -2.36
N ILE A 44 9.69 4.87 -2.97
CA ILE A 44 9.73 6.15 -2.25
C ILE A 44 8.34 6.49 -1.68
N ILE A 45 7.29 6.33 -2.49
CA ILE A 45 5.90 6.53 -2.05
C ILE A 45 5.57 5.58 -0.89
N PHE A 46 5.99 4.32 -0.95
CA PHE A 46 5.79 3.35 0.13
C PHE A 46 6.48 3.78 1.42
N GLY A 47 7.72 4.26 1.35
CA GLY A 47 8.44 4.76 2.51
C GLY A 47 7.67 5.89 3.21
N ILE A 48 7.26 6.91 2.45
CA ILE A 48 6.51 8.06 2.97
C ILE A 48 5.15 7.61 3.54
N ALA A 49 4.40 6.80 2.79
CA ALA A 49 3.10 6.30 3.22
C ALA A 49 3.20 5.42 4.47
N THR A 50 4.23 4.57 4.58
CA THR A 50 4.45 3.72 5.75
C THR A 50 4.65 4.55 7.02
N VAL A 51 5.49 5.59 6.96
CA VAL A 51 5.70 6.50 8.10
C VAL A 51 4.39 7.18 8.49
N LEU A 52 3.64 7.70 7.51
CA LEU A 52 2.38 8.39 7.75
C LEU A 52 1.33 7.46 8.38
N PHE A 53 1.14 6.26 7.83
CA PHE A 53 0.21 5.28 8.38
C PHE A 53 0.65 4.78 9.76
N SER A 54 1.96 4.62 10.00
CA SER A 54 2.48 4.23 11.32
C SER A 54 2.17 5.27 12.40
N LEU A 55 2.29 6.56 12.09
CA LEU A 55 1.95 7.64 13.02
C LEU A 55 0.45 7.63 13.36
N ILE A 56 -0.43 7.49 12.36
CA ILE A 56 -1.88 7.43 12.58
C ILE A 56 -2.25 6.15 13.34
N PHE A 57 -1.59 5.05 13.04
CA PHE A 57 -1.78 3.77 13.73
C PHE A 57 -1.42 3.88 15.21
N THR A 58 -0.29 4.51 15.53
CA THR A 58 0.10 4.79 16.91
C THR A 58 -0.94 5.68 17.60
N GLY A 59 -1.41 6.75 16.94
CA GLY A 59 -2.47 7.61 17.45
C GLY A 59 -3.77 6.85 17.71
N TYR A 60 -4.13 5.89 16.85
CA TYR A 60 -5.30 5.02 17.06
C TYR A 60 -5.14 4.16 18.32
N ILE A 61 -3.98 3.53 18.53
CA ILE A 61 -3.71 2.72 19.74
C ILE A 61 -3.87 3.56 21.01
N TYR A 62 -3.28 4.76 21.01
CA TYR A 62 -3.38 5.66 22.16
C TYR A 62 -4.80 6.21 22.40
N SER A 63 -5.66 6.18 21.39
CA SER A 63 -7.05 6.65 21.49
C SER A 63 -8.02 5.59 22.02
N ILE A 64 -7.59 4.35 22.22
CA ILE A 64 -8.41 3.27 22.79
C ILE A 64 -8.60 3.56 24.30
N PRO A 65 -9.84 3.80 24.78
CA PRO A 65 -10.06 4.10 26.20
C PRO A 65 -9.75 2.87 27.07
N PRO A 66 -8.99 3.02 28.15
CA PRO A 66 -8.86 1.95 29.14
C PRO A 66 -10.21 1.72 29.82
N ASN A 67 -10.68 0.47 29.89
CA ASN A 67 -11.90 0.04 30.59
C ASN A 67 -13.25 0.38 29.92
N GLN A 68 -13.30 0.59 28.63
CA GLN A 68 -14.56 0.68 27.89
C GLN A 68 -14.71 -0.50 26.94
N ASP A 69 -15.94 -1.07 26.85
CA ASP A 69 -16.25 -2.11 25.89
C ASP A 69 -15.83 -1.70 24.46
N THR A 70 -14.84 -2.37 23.87
CA THR A 70 -14.33 -2.06 22.54
C THR A 70 -15.30 -2.48 21.41
N ASN A 71 -16.49 -2.96 21.78
CA ASN A 71 -17.57 -3.32 20.86
C ASN A 71 -18.30 -2.12 20.21
N TYR A 72 -17.66 -0.93 20.20
CA TYR A 72 -18.27 0.29 19.64
C TYR A 72 -18.46 0.24 18.12
N LEU A 73 -17.65 -0.51 17.39
CA LEU A 73 -17.83 -0.69 15.96
C LEU A 73 -18.99 -1.66 15.72
N LEU A 74 -20.15 -1.09 15.39
CA LEU A 74 -21.34 -1.86 15.03
C LEU A 74 -21.03 -2.88 13.93
N LYS A 75 -21.18 -4.15 14.33
CA LYS A 75 -21.16 -5.37 13.48
C LYS A 75 -20.46 -5.20 12.12
N PRO A 76 -19.20 -5.54 12.04
CA PRO A 76 -18.35 -5.21 10.91
C PRO A 76 -18.55 -6.11 9.66
N ASN A 77 -19.73 -6.69 9.45
CA ASN A 77 -19.98 -7.59 8.31
C ASN A 77 -19.62 -6.92 6.98
N LEU A 78 -19.94 -5.62 6.85
CA LEU A 78 -19.61 -4.86 5.64
C LEU A 78 -18.09 -4.67 5.48
N LEU A 79 -17.36 -4.54 6.60
CA LEU A 79 -15.90 -4.43 6.59
C LEU A 79 -15.23 -5.73 6.11
N TRP A 80 -15.79 -6.90 6.48
CA TRP A 80 -15.36 -8.20 5.96
C TRP A 80 -15.56 -8.31 4.46
N VAL A 81 -16.73 -7.88 3.95
CA VAL A 81 -17.02 -7.87 2.51
C VAL A 81 -16.03 -6.95 1.78
N ASN A 82 -15.77 -5.75 2.30
CA ASN A 82 -14.79 -4.83 1.73
C ASN A 82 -13.38 -5.45 1.72
N THR A 83 -12.98 -6.11 2.78
CA THR A 83 -11.69 -6.79 2.85
C THR A 83 -11.58 -7.90 1.80
N LEU A 84 -12.63 -8.71 1.62
CA LEU A 84 -12.66 -9.74 0.57
C LEU A 84 -12.54 -9.13 -0.83
N ILE A 85 -13.17 -7.99 -1.10
CA ILE A 85 -13.04 -7.28 -2.38
C ILE A 85 -11.57 -6.94 -2.66
N LEU A 86 -10.83 -6.41 -1.67
CA LEU A 86 -9.41 -6.09 -1.84
C LEU A 86 -8.54 -7.35 -2.10
N PHE A 87 -8.87 -8.48 -1.48
CA PHE A 87 -8.19 -9.74 -1.80
C PHE A 87 -8.42 -10.15 -3.26
N PHE A 88 -9.65 -10.00 -3.77
CA PHE A 88 -9.90 -10.25 -5.19
C PHE A 88 -9.14 -9.29 -6.10
N VAL A 89 -9.04 -8.01 -5.75
CA VAL A 89 -8.22 -7.04 -6.51
C VAL A 89 -6.77 -7.51 -6.59
N ALA A 90 -6.16 -7.89 -5.46
CA ALA A 90 -4.78 -8.39 -5.43
C ALA A 90 -4.61 -9.69 -6.22
N TYR A 91 -5.59 -10.60 -6.14
CA TYR A 91 -5.60 -11.83 -6.92
C TYR A 91 -5.61 -11.55 -8.44
N TYR A 92 -6.48 -10.64 -8.91
CA TYR A 92 -6.55 -10.28 -10.33
C TYR A 92 -5.28 -9.58 -10.81
N PHE A 93 -4.64 -8.73 -10.01
CA PHE A 93 -3.32 -8.16 -10.35
C PHE A 93 -2.26 -9.24 -10.52
N ASN A 94 -2.22 -10.22 -9.62
CA ASN A 94 -1.27 -11.33 -9.74
C ASN A 94 -1.57 -12.17 -11.01
N ARG A 95 -2.84 -12.37 -11.33
CA ARG A 95 -3.27 -13.05 -12.57
C ARG A 95 -2.87 -12.25 -13.83
N ILE A 96 -3.00 -10.92 -13.81
CA ILE A 96 -2.55 -10.05 -14.91
C ILE A 96 -1.05 -10.24 -15.15
N ASN A 97 -0.23 -10.22 -14.09
CA ASN A 97 1.22 -10.44 -14.22
C ASN A 97 1.55 -11.80 -14.84
N LYS A 98 0.89 -12.87 -14.42
CA LYS A 98 1.03 -14.21 -15.00
C LYS A 98 0.59 -14.27 -16.48
N ASN A 99 -0.50 -13.57 -16.83
CA ASN A 99 -1.00 -13.51 -18.21
C ASN A 99 -0.07 -12.68 -19.12
N LEU A 100 0.63 -11.68 -18.57
CA LEU A 100 1.68 -10.93 -19.28
C LEU A 100 2.85 -11.84 -19.66
N GLU A 101 3.30 -12.70 -18.76
CA GLU A 101 4.35 -13.69 -19.04
C GLU A 101 3.92 -14.67 -20.16
N LYS A 102 2.63 -15.08 -20.15
CA LYS A 102 2.04 -15.97 -21.15
C LYS A 102 1.61 -15.27 -22.44
N LYS A 103 1.73 -13.94 -22.52
CA LYS A 103 1.29 -13.10 -23.66
C LYS A 103 -0.21 -13.20 -23.98
N GLU A 104 -1.05 -13.53 -23.00
CA GLU A 104 -2.51 -13.67 -23.17
C GLU A 104 -3.23 -12.32 -23.03
N THR A 105 -3.09 -11.46 -24.01
CA THR A 105 -3.53 -10.06 -23.97
C THR A 105 -5.05 -9.86 -23.80
N SER A 106 -5.87 -10.77 -24.33
CA SER A 106 -7.33 -10.71 -24.19
C SER A 106 -7.77 -10.85 -22.73
N LYS A 107 -7.11 -11.73 -21.96
CA LYS A 107 -7.39 -11.93 -20.54
C LYS A 107 -6.95 -10.70 -19.73
N ILE A 108 -5.80 -10.09 -20.09
CA ILE A 108 -5.28 -8.88 -19.43
C ILE A 108 -6.29 -7.73 -19.51
N LYS A 109 -6.92 -7.50 -20.69
CA LYS A 109 -7.91 -6.44 -20.87
C LYS A 109 -9.13 -6.62 -19.97
N LYS A 110 -9.62 -7.86 -19.82
CA LYS A 110 -10.76 -8.17 -18.93
C LYS A 110 -10.37 -7.99 -17.46
N ASP A 111 -9.22 -8.53 -17.06
CA ASP A 111 -8.77 -8.50 -15.66
C ASP A 111 -8.48 -7.06 -15.19
N ILE A 112 -7.93 -6.19 -16.06
CA ILE A 112 -7.66 -4.80 -15.70
C ILE A 112 -8.95 -4.00 -15.46
N ILE A 113 -10.02 -4.27 -16.22
CA ILE A 113 -11.34 -3.65 -15.99
C ILE A 113 -11.94 -4.15 -14.68
N LEU A 114 -11.84 -5.46 -14.40
CA LEU A 114 -12.32 -6.05 -13.15
C LEU A 114 -11.64 -5.43 -11.92
N VAL A 115 -10.33 -5.26 -11.97
CA VAL A 115 -9.56 -4.60 -10.90
C VAL A 115 -10.11 -3.20 -10.62
N GLY A 116 -10.32 -2.38 -11.64
CA GLY A 116 -10.89 -1.05 -11.48
C GLY A 116 -12.28 -1.09 -10.87
N GLY A 117 -13.18 -1.92 -11.42
CA GLY A 117 -14.55 -2.08 -10.93
C GLY A 117 -14.59 -2.50 -9.46
N LEU A 118 -13.79 -3.50 -9.07
CA LEU A 118 -13.70 -3.96 -7.68
C LEU A 118 -13.13 -2.87 -6.75
N SER A 119 -12.16 -2.08 -7.22
CA SER A 119 -11.58 -1.00 -6.41
C SER A 119 -12.60 0.14 -6.18
N TYR A 120 -13.41 0.48 -7.18
CA TYR A 120 -14.54 1.41 -7.00
C TYR A 120 -15.61 0.83 -6.07
N LEU A 121 -15.90 -0.47 -6.18
CA LEU A 121 -16.85 -1.14 -5.29
C LEU A 121 -16.39 -1.11 -3.83
N PHE A 122 -15.08 -1.30 -3.57
CA PHE A 122 -14.50 -1.13 -2.24
C PHE A 122 -14.70 0.30 -1.70
N LEU A 123 -14.41 1.33 -2.50
CA LEU A 123 -14.61 2.73 -2.08
C LEU A 123 -16.07 3.01 -1.75
N PHE A 124 -16.98 2.54 -2.59
CA PHE A 124 -18.41 2.68 -2.35
C PHE A 124 -18.84 1.96 -1.07
N GLY A 125 -18.39 0.73 -0.85
CA GLY A 125 -18.63 -0.03 0.37
C GLY A 125 -18.08 0.67 1.61
N GLN A 126 -16.93 1.35 1.50
CA GLN A 126 -16.36 2.12 2.60
C GLN A 126 -17.18 3.36 2.94
N LEU A 127 -17.70 4.07 1.94
CA LEU A 127 -18.62 5.19 2.15
C LEU A 127 -19.94 4.74 2.79
N LEU A 128 -20.50 3.61 2.35
CA LEU A 128 -21.69 3.02 2.98
C LEU A 128 -21.42 2.68 4.45
N PHE A 129 -20.26 2.13 4.77
CA PHE A 129 -19.85 1.83 6.14
C PHE A 129 -19.79 3.11 6.99
N TRP A 130 -19.22 4.19 6.48
CA TRP A 130 -19.20 5.48 7.16
C TRP A 130 -20.60 6.01 7.44
N VAL A 131 -21.50 5.99 6.46
CA VAL A 131 -22.89 6.41 6.64
C VAL A 131 -23.59 5.58 7.71
N GLN A 132 -23.34 4.26 7.73
CA GLN A 132 -23.89 3.37 8.75
C GLN A 132 -23.39 3.73 10.15
N GLN A 133 -22.09 3.99 10.31
CA GLN A 133 -21.50 4.37 11.60
C GLN A 133 -22.06 5.72 12.10
N ILE A 134 -22.16 6.73 11.23
CA ILE A 134 -22.71 8.05 11.57
C ILE A 134 -24.17 7.94 12.02
N LYS A 135 -25.00 7.15 11.31
CA LYS A 135 -26.40 6.91 11.70
C LYS A 135 -26.55 6.21 13.05
N SER A 136 -25.55 5.45 13.45
CA SER A 136 -25.51 4.77 14.75
C SER A 136 -24.97 5.64 15.88
N GLY A 137 -24.72 6.93 15.63
CA GLY A 137 -24.20 7.87 16.63
C GLY A 137 -22.68 7.92 16.72
N ASN A 138 -21.96 7.10 15.95
CA ASN A 138 -20.50 7.00 15.94
C ASN A 138 -19.92 7.99 14.93
N SER A 139 -20.03 9.28 15.22
CA SER A 139 -19.46 10.33 14.36
C SER A 139 -17.99 10.62 14.70
N ILE A 140 -17.33 11.37 13.81
CA ILE A 140 -15.93 11.79 14.00
C ILE A 140 -15.73 12.60 15.30
N SER A 141 -16.76 13.29 15.78
CA SER A 141 -16.73 14.13 16.98
C SER A 141 -17.11 13.39 18.26
N THR A 142 -17.50 12.11 18.19
CA THR A 142 -18.00 11.35 19.35
C THR A 142 -16.87 11.07 20.35
N ASN A 143 -15.73 10.59 19.89
CA ASN A 143 -14.53 10.41 20.70
C ASN A 143 -13.28 10.29 19.81
N THR A 144 -12.09 10.36 20.41
CA THR A 144 -10.79 10.29 19.71
C THR A 144 -10.61 8.97 18.96
N TYR A 145 -11.17 7.87 19.45
CA TYR A 145 -11.11 6.56 18.80
C TYR A 145 -11.79 6.59 17.42
N PHE A 146 -13.03 7.11 17.32
CA PHE A 146 -13.71 7.26 16.04
C PHE A 146 -13.02 8.26 15.14
N SER A 147 -12.51 9.37 15.67
CA SER A 147 -11.73 10.34 14.91
C SER A 147 -10.54 9.65 14.22
N SER A 148 -9.77 8.86 14.97
CA SER A 148 -8.60 8.14 14.44
C SER A 148 -9.00 7.10 13.40
N PHE A 149 -10.10 6.38 13.61
CA PHE A 149 -10.68 5.44 12.65
C PHE A 149 -11.03 6.13 11.31
N TYR A 150 -11.77 7.25 11.36
CA TYR A 150 -12.15 7.98 10.16
C TYR A 150 -10.95 8.56 9.43
N VAL A 151 -9.99 9.13 10.16
CA VAL A 151 -8.75 9.68 9.57
C VAL A 151 -7.96 8.59 8.86
N PHE A 152 -7.77 7.42 9.49
CA PHE A 152 -7.06 6.31 8.87
C PHE A 152 -7.75 5.83 7.59
N THR A 153 -9.06 5.57 7.67
CA THR A 153 -9.82 5.04 6.52
C THR A 153 -9.96 6.08 5.41
N ALA A 154 -10.07 7.38 5.74
CA ALA A 154 -10.07 8.47 4.76
C ALA A 154 -8.72 8.56 4.03
N LEU A 155 -7.61 8.54 4.77
CA LEU A 155 -6.28 8.59 4.18
C LEU A 155 -6.02 7.37 3.29
N HIS A 156 -6.40 6.18 3.73
CA HIS A 156 -6.34 4.98 2.91
C HIS A 156 -7.17 5.13 1.62
N GLY A 157 -8.38 5.68 1.72
CA GLY A 157 -9.23 5.99 0.57
C GLY A 157 -8.59 6.98 -0.41
N VAL A 158 -7.93 8.03 0.10
CA VAL A 158 -7.18 9.01 -0.75
C VAL A 158 -6.05 8.31 -1.50
N HIS A 159 -5.29 7.44 -0.83
CA HIS A 159 -4.24 6.65 -1.50
C HIS A 159 -4.83 5.71 -2.57
N LEU A 160 -5.97 5.09 -2.28
CA LEU A 160 -6.67 4.25 -3.27
C LEU A 160 -7.14 5.07 -4.49
N LEU A 161 -7.67 6.28 -4.28
CA LEU A 161 -8.04 7.21 -5.36
C LEU A 161 -6.82 7.60 -6.20
N GLY A 162 -5.68 7.89 -5.58
CA GLY A 162 -4.41 8.12 -6.28
C GLY A 162 -4.00 6.92 -7.14
N GLY A 163 -4.10 5.71 -6.59
CA GLY A 163 -3.89 4.47 -7.32
C GLY A 163 -4.85 4.28 -8.49
N LEU A 164 -6.14 4.57 -8.30
CA LEU A 164 -7.17 4.52 -9.35
C LEU A 164 -6.91 5.54 -10.47
N PHE A 165 -6.42 6.72 -10.14
CA PHE A 165 -6.01 7.71 -11.15
C PHE A 165 -4.89 7.16 -12.03
N PHE A 166 -3.86 6.55 -11.43
CA PHE A 166 -2.78 5.93 -12.17
C PHE A 166 -3.24 4.68 -12.95
N TRP A 167 -4.10 3.85 -12.32
CA TRP A 167 -4.75 2.72 -12.99
C TRP A 167 -5.53 3.16 -14.22
N GLY A 168 -6.31 4.24 -14.14
CA GLY A 168 -7.08 4.76 -15.27
C GLY A 168 -6.20 5.13 -16.47
N ARG A 169 -5.02 5.70 -16.23
CA ARG A 169 -4.03 5.99 -17.28
C ARG A 169 -3.49 4.71 -17.92
N VAL A 170 -3.13 3.72 -17.13
CA VAL A 170 -2.59 2.44 -17.64
C VAL A 170 -3.70 1.66 -18.34
N ALA A 171 -4.88 1.55 -17.74
CA ALA A 171 -6.03 0.86 -18.31
C ALA A 171 -6.45 1.46 -19.65
N SER A 172 -6.52 2.79 -19.78
CA SER A 172 -6.86 3.46 -21.04
C SER A 172 -5.85 3.16 -22.15
N ARG A 173 -4.56 3.05 -21.82
CA ARG A 173 -3.52 2.64 -22.78
C ARG A 173 -3.68 1.17 -23.17
N VAL A 174 -3.78 0.27 -22.19
CA VAL A 174 -3.92 -1.17 -22.43
C VAL A 174 -5.15 -1.50 -23.28
N LEU A 175 -6.27 -0.79 -23.06
CA LEU A 175 -7.51 -1.00 -23.83
C LEU A 175 -7.40 -0.53 -25.28
N LYS A 176 -6.67 0.57 -25.53
CA LYS A 176 -6.48 1.15 -26.86
C LYS A 176 -5.36 0.48 -27.68
N LEU A 177 -4.40 -0.16 -27.00
CA LEU A 177 -3.23 -0.74 -27.66
C LEU A 177 -3.54 -2.05 -28.38
N HIS A 178 -2.84 -2.27 -29.49
CA HIS A 178 -2.81 -3.55 -30.20
C HIS A 178 -2.04 -4.59 -29.37
N HIS A 179 -2.31 -5.89 -29.59
CA HIS A 179 -1.77 -6.99 -28.77
C HIS A 179 -0.26 -6.93 -28.52
N SER A 180 0.55 -6.58 -29.53
CA SER A 180 2.01 -6.53 -29.41
C SER A 180 2.52 -5.45 -28.44
N LYS A 181 1.83 -4.31 -28.33
CA LYS A 181 2.25 -3.16 -27.51
C LYS A 181 1.80 -3.25 -26.06
N ILE A 182 0.87 -4.15 -25.71
CA ILE A 182 0.44 -4.36 -24.32
C ILE A 182 1.59 -4.89 -23.45
N ILE A 183 2.49 -5.67 -24.04
CA ILE A 183 3.66 -6.23 -23.35
C ILE A 183 4.64 -5.12 -22.94
N GLU A 184 4.70 -4.01 -23.67
CA GLU A 184 5.55 -2.86 -23.32
C GLU A 184 5.08 -2.17 -22.03
N GLU A 185 3.78 -2.23 -21.70
CA GLU A 185 3.22 -1.71 -20.46
C GLU A 185 3.49 -2.59 -19.22
N HIS A 186 4.23 -3.70 -19.36
CA HIS A 186 4.54 -4.63 -18.25
C HIS A 186 5.08 -3.91 -17.02
N LYS A 187 6.00 -2.94 -17.18
CA LYS A 187 6.61 -2.21 -16.06
C LYS A 187 5.59 -1.38 -15.29
N ASN A 188 4.65 -0.75 -15.98
CA ASN A 188 3.60 0.06 -15.38
C ASN A 188 2.56 -0.81 -14.67
N ILE A 189 2.19 -1.94 -15.26
CA ILE A 189 1.26 -2.91 -14.65
C ILE A 189 1.91 -3.56 -13.42
N ALA A 190 3.19 -3.90 -13.49
CA ALA A 190 3.91 -4.43 -12.33
C ALA A 190 3.98 -3.41 -11.17
N ALA A 191 4.25 -2.14 -11.48
CA ALA A 191 4.27 -1.07 -10.48
C ALA A 191 2.89 -0.90 -9.82
N LEU A 192 1.79 -0.95 -10.61
CA LEU A 192 0.41 -0.95 -10.09
C LEU A 192 0.15 -2.14 -9.17
N SER A 193 0.53 -3.35 -9.57
CA SER A 193 0.35 -4.55 -8.76
C SER A 193 1.05 -4.42 -7.41
N TRP A 194 2.27 -3.89 -7.37
CA TRP A 194 3.00 -3.61 -6.13
C TRP A 194 2.29 -2.58 -5.26
N TYR A 195 1.79 -1.52 -5.88
CA TYR A 195 1.06 -0.47 -5.17
C TYR A 195 -0.21 -1.01 -4.50
N TRP A 196 -1.01 -1.81 -5.21
CA TRP A 196 -2.23 -2.42 -4.65
C TRP A 196 -1.93 -3.45 -3.57
N THR A 197 -0.85 -4.22 -3.71
CA THR A 197 -0.40 -5.14 -2.65
C THR A 197 -0.02 -4.38 -1.39
N PHE A 198 0.67 -3.25 -1.51
CA PHE A 198 0.99 -2.38 -0.39
C PHE A 198 -0.28 -1.85 0.29
N LEU A 199 -1.24 -1.33 -0.48
CA LEU A 199 -2.53 -0.85 0.06
C LEU A 199 -3.31 -1.96 0.77
N LEU A 200 -3.30 -3.18 0.23
CA LEU A 200 -3.90 -4.34 0.89
C LEU A 200 -3.22 -4.64 2.23
N ILE A 201 -1.88 -4.61 2.30
CA ILE A 201 -1.14 -4.85 3.55
C ILE A 201 -1.50 -3.79 4.59
N VAL A 202 -1.50 -2.51 4.22
CA VAL A 202 -1.89 -1.40 5.10
C VAL A 202 -3.32 -1.60 5.63
N TRP A 203 -4.26 -1.96 4.74
CA TRP A 203 -5.65 -2.24 5.11
C TRP A 203 -5.76 -3.42 6.07
N LEU A 204 -5.08 -4.54 5.76
CA LEU A 204 -5.11 -5.74 6.61
C LEU A 204 -4.51 -5.48 7.99
N THR A 205 -3.43 -4.71 8.07
CA THR A 205 -2.83 -4.32 9.35
C THR A 205 -3.85 -3.58 10.22
N PHE A 206 -4.56 -2.62 9.64
CA PHE A 206 -5.59 -1.86 10.33
C PHE A 206 -6.82 -2.73 10.67
N PHE A 207 -7.27 -3.55 9.73
CA PHE A 207 -8.38 -4.46 9.92
C PHE A 207 -8.11 -5.45 11.06
N LEU A 208 -6.93 -6.09 11.07
CA LEU A 208 -6.52 -6.99 12.14
C LEU A 208 -6.45 -6.27 13.49
N MET A 209 -5.99 -5.03 13.49
CA MET A 209 -5.93 -4.25 14.71
C MET A 209 -7.32 -4.01 15.30
N ILE A 210 -8.31 -3.63 14.50
CA ILE A 210 -9.70 -3.44 14.95
C ILE A 210 -10.24 -4.73 15.59
N TYR A 211 -9.86 -5.92 15.06
CA TYR A 211 -10.35 -7.20 15.52
C TYR A 211 -9.55 -7.81 16.65
N VAL A 212 -8.23 -7.64 16.64
CA VAL A 212 -7.31 -8.28 17.58
C VAL A 212 -7.21 -7.48 18.88
N PHE A 213 -7.21 -6.14 18.80
CA PHE A 213 -7.16 -5.28 19.99
C PHE A 213 -8.55 -5.10 20.62
N ASN A 214 -9.27 -6.21 20.83
CA ASN A 214 -10.45 -6.25 21.69
C ASN A 214 -10.04 -6.56 23.14
N ASP A 215 -10.98 -6.38 24.09
CA ASP A 215 -10.72 -6.57 25.52
C ASP A 215 -10.15 -7.96 25.83
N ALA A 216 -10.64 -9.00 25.15
CA ALA A 216 -10.16 -10.37 25.34
C ALA A 216 -8.68 -10.53 24.98
N PHE A 217 -8.20 -9.89 23.92
CA PHE A 217 -6.79 -9.90 23.55
C PHE A 217 -5.92 -9.12 24.54
N ILE A 218 -6.41 -7.97 25.00
CA ILE A 218 -5.71 -7.12 25.98
C ILE A 218 -5.59 -7.87 27.31
N GLU A 219 -6.65 -8.55 27.76
CA GLU A 219 -6.63 -9.39 28.96
C GLU A 219 -5.68 -10.58 28.81
N TRP A 220 -5.69 -11.23 27.64
CA TRP A 220 -4.75 -12.29 27.35
C TRP A 220 -3.29 -11.80 27.40
N CYS A 221 -2.97 -10.64 26.81
CA CYS A 221 -1.63 -10.05 26.89
C CYS A 221 -1.25 -9.72 28.34
N LYS A 222 -2.17 -9.20 29.16
CA LYS A 222 -1.93 -8.91 30.58
C LYS A 222 -1.68 -10.19 31.39
N SER A 223 -2.28 -11.31 31.02
CA SER A 223 -2.08 -12.60 31.68
C SER A 223 -0.71 -13.24 31.40
N LEU A 224 0.02 -12.74 30.40
CA LEU A 224 1.35 -13.22 30.02
C LEU A 224 2.49 -12.46 30.70
N ILE A 225 2.19 -11.34 31.35
CA ILE A 225 3.13 -10.47 32.07
C ILE A 225 2.95 -10.63 33.58
#